data_08f2fc5a403ade13a66b733f79bb6f1d
#
_entry.id   08f2fc5a403ade13a66b733f79bb6f1d
#
_cell.length_a   1.000
_cell.length_b   1.000
_cell.length_c   1.000
_cell.angle_alpha   90.00
_cell.angle_beta   90.00
_cell.angle_gamma   90.00
#
_symmetry.space_group_name_H-M   'P 1'
#
loop_
_entity.id
_entity.type
_entity.pdbx_description
1 polymer ?
#
loop_
_entity_poly.entity_id
_entity_poly.type
_entity_poly.pdbx_seq_one_letter_code
_entity_poly.pdbx_strand_id
1 'polypeptide(L)'
;DKTSVATAVTETLREQYPEITLEIAIPHDGQTAKWPQSLRDRAERIREEADVITWIAHEYTKRCLFDRNYYMVSHCSVLLACFDGQPGGTAQTIETAHRLGRLITVVRPVRRKVA
;
A
#
# COMPACT_ATOMS: atom_id res chain seq x y z
N ASP A 1 -8.19 3.62 8.96
CA ASP A 1 -8.28 3.45 7.50
C ASP A 1 -7.10 2.62 6.99
N LYS A 2 -7.19 2.16 5.75
CA LYS A 2 -6.19 1.26 5.16
C LYS A 2 -4.81 1.91 5.02
N THR A 3 -4.77 3.18 4.71
CA THR A 3 -3.51 3.93 4.57
C THR A 3 -2.79 4.03 5.92
N SER A 4 -3.52 4.32 6.98
CA SER A 4 -2.95 4.40 8.33
C SER A 4 -2.42 3.06 8.80
N VAL A 5 -3.10 1.94 8.49
CA VAL A 5 -2.61 0.59 8.82
C VAL A 5 -1.32 0.29 8.07
N ALA A 6 -1.28 0.53 6.77
CA ALA A 6 -0.08 0.29 5.96
C ALA A 6 1.11 1.12 6.44
N THR A 7 0.87 2.38 6.79
CA THR A 7 1.89 3.27 7.34
C THR A 7 2.43 2.75 8.67
N ALA A 8 1.55 2.36 9.58
CA ALA A 8 1.95 1.84 10.89
C ALA A 8 2.76 0.55 10.77
N VAL A 9 2.39 -0.35 9.87
CA VAL A 9 3.15 -1.59 9.59
C VAL A 9 4.54 -1.25 9.07
N THR A 10 4.64 -0.32 8.12
CA THR A 10 5.93 0.11 7.56
C THR A 10 6.84 0.69 8.65
N GLU A 11 6.32 1.59 9.47
CA GLU A 11 7.07 2.20 10.56
C GLU A 11 7.57 1.14 11.55
N THR A 12 6.71 0.20 11.93
CA THR A 12 7.05 -0.89 12.86
C THR A 12 8.14 -1.79 12.30
N LEU A 13 8.03 -2.17 11.02
CA LEU A 13 9.04 -3.01 10.38
C LEU A 13 10.40 -2.30 10.29
N ARG A 14 10.42 -1.03 9.97
CA ARG A 14 11.65 -0.23 9.91
C ARG A 14 12.31 -0.10 11.28
N GLU A 15 11.51 0.01 12.32
CA GLU A 15 12.00 0.08 13.71
C GLU A 15 12.65 -1.23 14.14
N GLN A 16 12.00 -2.37 13.85
CA GLN A 16 12.49 -3.70 14.22
C GLN A 16 13.62 -4.18 13.32
N TYR A 17 13.62 -3.81 12.06
CA TYR A 17 14.58 -4.26 11.05
C TYR A 17 15.12 -3.06 10.28
N PRO A 18 16.03 -2.27 10.87
CA PRO A 18 16.51 -1.03 10.25
C PRO A 18 17.23 -1.23 8.91
N GLU A 19 17.73 -2.43 8.65
CA GLU A 19 18.46 -2.76 7.43
C GLU A 19 17.57 -3.10 6.24
N ILE A 20 16.25 -3.20 6.42
CA ILE A 20 15.36 -3.51 5.29
C ILE A 20 15.30 -2.35 4.31
N THR A 21 15.17 -2.69 3.03
CA THR A 21 14.97 -1.70 1.97
C THR A 21 13.48 -1.39 1.84
N LEU A 22 13.14 -0.11 1.83
CA LEU A 22 11.77 0.36 1.62
C LEU A 22 11.62 0.84 0.18
N GLU A 23 10.74 0.21 -0.56
CA GLU A 23 10.32 0.66 -1.88
C GLU A 23 8.88 1.15 -1.83
N ILE A 24 8.61 2.28 -2.47
CA ILE A 24 7.26 2.82 -2.62
C ILE A 24 6.89 2.80 -4.09
N ALA A 25 5.75 2.20 -4.41
CA ALA A 25 5.19 2.17 -5.76
C ALA A 25 4.06 3.20 -5.85
N ILE A 26 4.26 4.20 -6.70
CA ILE A 26 3.35 5.34 -6.85
C ILE A 26 2.58 5.19 -8.15
N PRO A 27 1.22 5.15 -8.11
CA PRO A 27 0.42 4.95 -9.31
C PRO A 27 0.42 6.16 -10.26
N HIS A 28 0.40 7.38 -9.72
CA HIS A 28 0.51 8.63 -10.47
C HIS A 28 0.85 9.79 -9.54
N ASP A 29 1.32 10.89 -10.09
CA ASP A 29 1.85 12.03 -9.31
C ASP A 29 0.80 12.66 -8.37
N GLY A 30 -0.46 12.69 -8.80
CA GLY A 30 -1.53 13.32 -8.04
C GLY A 30 -2.25 12.43 -7.04
N GLN A 31 -1.72 11.24 -6.72
CA GLN A 31 -2.40 10.26 -5.87
C GLN A 31 -2.88 10.85 -4.53
N THR A 32 -2.07 11.67 -3.89
CA THR A 32 -2.35 12.19 -2.55
C THR A 32 -3.04 13.56 -2.56
N ALA A 33 -3.29 14.13 -3.73
CA ALA A 33 -3.72 15.53 -3.86
C ALA A 33 -4.99 15.86 -3.08
N LYS A 34 -5.92 14.90 -2.96
CA LYS A 34 -7.20 15.08 -2.29
C LYS A 34 -7.26 14.47 -0.89
N TRP A 35 -6.14 13.95 -0.40
CA TRP A 35 -6.11 13.36 0.94
C TRP A 35 -6.11 14.44 2.03
N PRO A 36 -6.62 14.16 3.23
CA PRO A 36 -6.47 15.04 4.37
C PRO A 36 -4.99 15.37 4.63
N GLN A 37 -4.72 16.58 5.13
CA GLN A 37 -3.35 17.07 5.30
C GLN A 37 -2.50 16.14 6.18
N SER A 38 -3.07 15.58 7.24
CA SER A 38 -2.35 14.66 8.11
C SER A 38 -1.86 13.40 7.38
N LEU A 39 -2.67 12.85 6.48
CA LEU A 39 -2.27 11.69 5.67
C LEU A 39 -1.26 12.07 4.60
N ARG A 40 -1.39 13.26 4.02
CA ARG A 40 -0.40 13.77 3.05
C ARG A 40 0.97 13.94 3.71
N ASP A 41 1.01 14.48 4.91
CA ASP A 41 2.25 14.67 5.66
C ASP A 41 2.91 13.34 6.00
N ARG A 42 2.13 12.34 6.40
CA ARG A 42 2.65 10.99 6.66
C ARG A 42 3.19 10.34 5.39
N ALA A 43 2.48 10.44 4.28
CA ALA A 43 2.92 9.93 2.99
C ALA A 43 4.24 10.57 2.56
N GLU A 44 4.38 11.87 2.75
CA GLU A 44 5.60 12.61 2.42
C GLU A 44 6.79 12.16 3.26
N ARG A 45 6.58 11.96 4.56
CA ARG A 45 7.64 11.43 5.44
C ARG A 45 8.10 10.05 5.00
N ILE A 46 7.18 9.17 4.61
CA ILE A 46 7.53 7.83 4.12
C ILE A 46 8.31 7.93 2.82
N ARG A 47 7.93 8.83 1.91
CA ARG A 47 8.68 9.06 0.67
C ARG A 47 10.11 9.50 0.93
N GLU A 48 10.30 10.42 1.88
CA GLU A 48 11.62 10.91 2.25
C GLU A 48 12.52 9.81 2.81
N GLU A 49 11.93 8.84 3.52
CA GLU A 49 12.65 7.72 4.10
C GLU A 49 12.83 6.56 3.14
N ALA A 50 12.15 6.54 2.01
CA ALA A 50 12.20 5.43 1.06
C ALA A 50 13.57 5.31 0.41
N ASP A 51 14.03 4.08 0.26
CA ASP A 51 15.27 3.78 -0.46
C ASP A 51 15.05 3.79 -1.97
N VAL A 52 13.86 3.39 -2.41
CA VAL A 52 13.48 3.33 -3.83
C VAL A 52 12.07 3.86 -4.00
N ILE A 53 11.88 4.74 -4.98
CA ILE A 53 10.55 5.19 -5.39
C ILE A 53 10.35 4.76 -6.84
N THR A 54 9.32 3.94 -7.07
CA THR A 54 8.97 3.43 -8.39
C THR A 54 7.68 4.09 -8.85
N TRP A 55 7.77 4.83 -9.96
CA TRP A 55 6.63 5.50 -10.57
C TRP A 55 6.01 4.60 -11.62
N ILE A 56 4.76 4.19 -11.42
CA ILE A 56 4.05 3.37 -12.40
C ILE A 56 3.59 4.24 -13.58
N ALA A 57 3.13 5.45 -13.26
CA ALA A 57 2.80 6.47 -14.24
C ALA A 57 2.99 7.85 -13.60
N HIS A 58 3.17 8.90 -14.40
CA HIS A 58 3.20 10.27 -13.90
C HIS A 58 1.82 10.90 -13.98
N GLU A 59 1.06 10.55 -15.02
CA GLU A 59 -0.31 11.04 -15.19
C GLU A 59 -1.32 9.96 -14.82
N TYR A 60 -2.49 10.38 -14.37
CA TYR A 60 -3.58 9.46 -14.08
C TYR A 60 -4.03 8.74 -15.35
N THR A 61 -4.16 7.41 -15.25
CA THR A 61 -4.78 6.55 -16.26
C THR A 61 -5.84 5.69 -15.58
N LYS A 62 -6.78 5.14 -16.36
CA LYS A 62 -7.82 4.25 -15.82
C LYS A 62 -7.25 3.01 -15.14
N ARG A 63 -6.05 2.60 -15.51
CA ARG A 63 -5.41 1.37 -15.03
C ARG A 63 -4.25 1.59 -14.08
N CYS A 64 -3.86 2.83 -13.82
CA CYS A 64 -2.63 3.08 -13.06
C CYS A 64 -2.67 2.50 -11.64
N LEU A 65 -3.83 2.52 -10.97
CA LEU A 65 -3.98 1.92 -9.66
C LEU A 65 -3.88 0.39 -9.72
N PHE A 66 -4.51 -0.22 -10.71
CA PHE A 66 -4.39 -1.65 -10.96
C PHE A 66 -2.96 -2.04 -11.30
N ASP A 67 -2.30 -1.30 -12.19
CA ASP A 67 -0.93 -1.56 -12.59
C ASP A 67 0.04 -1.44 -11.42
N ARG A 68 -0.17 -0.45 -10.52
CA ARG A 68 0.60 -0.31 -9.29
C ARG A 68 0.43 -1.53 -8.39
N ASN A 69 -0.81 -1.97 -8.18
CA ASN A 69 -1.10 -3.14 -7.35
C ASN A 69 -0.48 -4.41 -7.96
N TYR A 70 -0.58 -4.57 -9.29
CA TYR A 70 0.02 -5.69 -9.99
C TYR A 70 1.56 -5.68 -9.86
N TYR A 71 2.18 -4.51 -9.99
CA TYR A 71 3.62 -4.36 -9.79
C TYR A 71 4.02 -4.87 -8.40
N MET A 72 3.33 -4.44 -7.36
CA MET A 72 3.64 -4.85 -5.99
C MET A 72 3.51 -6.35 -5.81
N VAL A 73 2.43 -6.93 -6.30
CA VAL A 73 2.17 -8.38 -6.16
C VAL A 73 3.16 -9.20 -6.96
N SER A 74 3.50 -8.76 -8.18
CA SER A 74 4.44 -9.49 -9.03
C SER A 74 5.88 -9.47 -8.51
N HIS A 75 6.21 -8.50 -7.63
CA HIS A 75 7.55 -8.33 -7.05
C HIS A 75 7.64 -8.75 -5.58
N CYS A 76 6.59 -9.35 -5.02
CA CYS A 76 6.62 -9.79 -3.63
C CYS A 76 6.52 -11.31 -3.53
N SER A 77 6.99 -11.87 -2.43
CA SER A 77 6.75 -13.27 -2.06
C SER A 77 5.61 -13.40 -1.05
N VAL A 78 5.40 -12.36 -0.23
CA VAL A 78 4.33 -12.30 0.76
C VAL A 78 3.56 -11.01 0.57
N LEU A 79 2.23 -11.11 0.45
CA LEU A 79 1.33 -9.95 0.45
C LEU A 79 0.72 -9.80 1.84
N LEU A 80 0.92 -8.63 2.44
CA LEU A 80 0.18 -8.22 3.63
C LEU A 80 -0.90 -7.24 3.19
N ALA A 81 -2.17 -7.61 3.34
CA ALA A 81 -3.30 -6.82 2.86
C ALA A 81 -4.22 -6.41 4.00
N CYS A 82 -4.58 -5.13 4.05
CA CYS A 82 -5.64 -4.63 4.92
C CYS A 82 -6.95 -4.71 4.14
N PHE A 83 -7.85 -5.63 4.54
CA PHE A 83 -9.04 -5.97 3.77
C PHE A 83 -10.27 -6.10 4.67
N ASP A 84 -11.33 -5.42 4.28
CA ASP A 84 -12.61 -5.39 5.01
C ASP A 84 -13.67 -6.35 4.43
N GLY A 85 -13.33 -7.13 3.41
CA GLY A 85 -14.24 -8.07 2.75
C GLY A 85 -15.04 -7.47 1.61
N GLN A 86 -14.93 -6.17 1.35
CA GLN A 86 -15.71 -5.49 0.31
C GLN A 86 -15.05 -5.60 -1.07
N PRO A 87 -15.85 -5.62 -2.16
CA PRO A 87 -15.29 -5.58 -3.51
C PRO A 87 -14.47 -4.31 -3.74
N GLY A 88 -13.45 -4.39 -4.59
CA GLY A 88 -12.63 -3.23 -4.95
C GLY A 88 -11.18 -3.60 -5.23
N GLY A 89 -10.30 -2.60 -5.18
CA GLY A 89 -8.89 -2.75 -5.52
C GLY A 89 -8.14 -3.74 -4.64
N THR A 90 -8.42 -3.75 -3.33
CA THR A 90 -7.78 -4.69 -2.40
C THR A 90 -8.21 -6.12 -2.69
N ALA A 91 -9.51 -6.36 -2.94
CA ALA A 91 -10.01 -7.69 -3.31
C ALA A 91 -9.34 -8.20 -4.59
N GLN A 92 -9.20 -7.35 -5.61
CA GLN A 92 -8.52 -7.70 -6.86
C GLN A 92 -7.04 -8.00 -6.64
N THR A 93 -6.38 -7.24 -5.79
CA THR A 93 -4.98 -7.46 -5.45
C THR A 93 -4.77 -8.80 -4.77
N ILE A 94 -5.63 -9.16 -3.83
CA ILE A 94 -5.60 -10.47 -3.15
C ILE A 94 -5.82 -11.60 -4.15
N GLU A 95 -6.80 -11.46 -5.05
CA GLU A 95 -7.06 -12.45 -6.08
C GLU A 95 -5.85 -12.64 -7.00
N THR A 96 -5.22 -11.56 -7.43
CA THR A 96 -4.01 -11.60 -8.25
C THR A 96 -2.87 -12.31 -7.51
N ALA A 97 -2.66 -11.97 -6.24
CA ALA A 97 -1.64 -12.62 -5.42
C ALA A 97 -1.89 -14.12 -5.28
N HIS A 98 -3.15 -14.52 -5.13
CA HIS A 98 -3.52 -15.93 -5.07
C HIS A 98 -3.19 -16.65 -6.38
N ARG A 99 -3.53 -16.05 -7.53
CA ARG A 99 -3.20 -16.63 -8.84
C ARG A 99 -1.70 -16.75 -9.08
N LEU A 100 -0.92 -15.79 -8.58
CA LEU A 100 0.54 -15.81 -8.71
C LEU A 100 1.24 -16.68 -7.66
N GLY A 101 0.49 -17.34 -6.78
CA GLY A 101 1.06 -18.24 -5.77
C GLY A 101 1.77 -17.53 -4.63
N ARG A 102 1.40 -16.27 -4.33
CA ARG A 102 2.00 -15.52 -3.21
C ARG A 102 1.40 -15.97 -1.88
N LEU A 103 2.18 -15.89 -0.82
CA LEU A 103 1.66 -16.03 0.53
C LEU A 103 0.87 -14.77 0.89
N ILE A 104 -0.31 -14.94 1.47
CA ILE A 104 -1.20 -13.82 1.74
C ILE A 104 -1.56 -13.80 3.22
N THR A 105 -1.32 -12.66 3.87
CA THR A 105 -1.77 -12.39 5.22
C THR A 105 -2.76 -11.23 5.16
N VAL A 106 -3.98 -11.47 5.65
CA VAL A 106 -5.03 -10.45 5.65
C VAL A 106 -5.16 -9.88 7.06
N VAL A 107 -5.08 -8.55 7.14
CA VAL A 107 -5.35 -7.80 8.36
C VAL A 107 -6.72 -7.15 8.18
N ARG A 108 -7.62 -7.44 9.14
CA ARG A 108 -8.97 -6.90 9.10
C ARG A 108 -9.02 -5.61 9.92
N PRO A 109 -9.44 -4.48 9.34
CA PRO A 109 -9.57 -3.26 10.11
C PRO A 109 -10.68 -3.40 11.16
N VAL A 110 -10.37 -2.95 12.39
CA VAL A 110 -11.34 -2.93 13.48
C VAL A 110 -11.94 -1.54 13.57
N ARG A 111 -13.26 -1.45 13.41
CA ARG A 111 -13.97 -0.20 13.64
C ARG A 111 -14.13 0.01 15.14
N ARG A 112 -13.70 1.16 15.65
CA ARG A 112 -14.02 1.55 17.01
C ARG A 112 -15.52 1.78 17.11
N LYS A 113 -16.17 1.08 18.06
CA LYS A 113 -17.54 1.42 18.42
C LYS A 113 -17.49 2.75 19.13
N VAL A 114 -18.22 3.71 18.60
CA VAL A 114 -18.49 4.96 19.31
C VAL A 114 -19.62 4.64 20.28
N ALA A 115 -19.31 4.77 21.56
CA ALA A 115 -20.31 4.59 22.61
C ALA A 115 -21.31 5.77 22.58
#